data_d0f789779e50eebb4768f2585225d5ed
#
_entry.id   d0f789779e50eebb4768f2585225d5ed
#
_cell.length_a   1.000
_cell.length_b   1.000
_cell.length_c   1.000
_cell.angle_alpha   90.00
_cell.angle_beta   90.00
_cell.angle_gamma   90.00
#
_symmetry.space_group_name_H-M   'P 1'
#
loop_
_entity.id
_entity.type
_entity.pdbx_description
1 polymer ?
#
loop_
_entity_poly.entity_id
_entity_poly.type
_entity_poly.pdbx_seq_one_letter_code
_entity_poly.pdbx_strand_id
1 'polypeptide(L)'
;MTSWGAERIRDEAILIARILLVVLFVIFGWGKLTNYTGTVGYMAQVGAPMPSVAALVAILAEVFAALAVAIGLWTRPLALVLAVYTLGTALIGHPFWTMEGGTRYGNAINFYKNISIIGGFLLLYVTGAGKYSMDARFGWVEPSLH
;
A
#
# COMPACT_ATOMS: atom_id res chain seq x y z
N MET A 1 13.59 -15.89 26.33
CA MET A 1 13.22 -16.00 24.90
C MET A 1 14.32 -15.33 24.08
N THR A 2 14.98 -16.08 23.22
CA THR A 2 16.03 -15.51 22.37
C THR A 2 15.40 -14.72 21.23
N SER A 3 15.56 -13.42 21.23
CA SER A 3 15.02 -12.52 20.19
C SER A 3 15.71 -12.65 18.82
N TRP A 4 16.67 -13.60 18.69
CA TRP A 4 17.48 -13.82 17.48
C TRP A 4 18.10 -12.55 16.90
N GLY A 5 18.33 -11.55 17.75
CA GLY A 5 18.86 -10.24 17.32
C GLY A 5 17.83 -9.34 16.61
N ALA A 6 16.58 -9.76 16.45
CA ALA A 6 15.55 -9.00 15.76
C ALA A 6 15.28 -7.64 16.41
N GLU A 7 15.42 -7.53 17.71
CA GLU A 7 15.25 -6.26 18.44
C GLU A 7 16.33 -5.24 18.09
N ARG A 8 17.55 -5.69 17.79
CA ARG A 8 18.66 -4.80 17.43
C ARG A 8 18.45 -4.09 16.10
N ILE A 9 17.81 -4.79 15.14
CA ILE A 9 17.59 -4.30 13.77
C ILE A 9 16.13 -3.92 13.52
N ARG A 10 15.31 -3.85 14.59
CA ARG A 10 13.86 -3.63 14.46
C ARG A 10 13.53 -2.37 13.69
N ASP A 11 14.13 -1.26 14.03
CA ASP A 11 13.83 0.03 13.41
C ASP A 11 14.34 0.12 11.98
N GLU A 12 15.51 -0.46 11.70
CA GLU A 12 16.08 -0.59 10.35
C GLU A 12 15.19 -1.48 9.48
N ALA A 13 14.74 -2.61 10.02
CA ALA A 13 13.86 -3.52 9.31
C ALA A 13 12.50 -2.88 9.02
N ILE A 14 11.93 -2.12 9.95
CA ILE A 14 10.69 -1.36 9.72
C ILE A 14 10.88 -0.30 8.63
N LEU A 15 11.99 0.43 8.63
CA LEU A 15 12.29 1.41 7.59
C LEU A 15 12.34 0.75 6.20
N ILE A 16 13.10 -0.34 6.07
CA ILE A 16 13.24 -1.06 4.80
C ILE A 16 11.89 -1.65 4.36
N ALA A 17 11.19 -2.32 5.26
CA ALA A 17 9.89 -2.93 4.96
C ALA A 17 8.86 -1.88 4.51
N ARG A 18 8.85 -0.72 5.16
CA ARG A 18 7.96 0.40 4.82
C ARG A 18 8.21 0.94 3.43
N ILE A 19 9.48 1.11 3.04
CA ILE A 19 9.85 1.56 1.70
C ILE A 19 9.49 0.48 0.66
N LEU A 20 9.85 -0.77 0.90
CA LEU A 20 9.55 -1.88 -0.01
C LEU A 20 8.05 -2.09 -0.21
N LEU A 21 7.26 -1.93 0.85
CA LEU A 21 5.81 -2.13 0.80
C LEU A 21 5.12 -1.13 -0.12
N VAL A 22 5.62 0.11 -0.21
CA VAL A 22 4.99 1.16 -1.00
C VAL A 22 5.64 1.39 -2.36
N VAL A 23 6.77 0.76 -2.66
CA VAL A 23 7.50 1.00 -3.92
C VAL A 23 6.63 0.75 -5.16
N LEU A 24 5.84 -0.31 -5.14
CA LEU A 24 4.90 -0.64 -6.23
C LEU A 24 3.85 0.47 -6.41
N PHE A 25 3.30 0.96 -5.30
CA PHE A 25 2.30 2.04 -5.32
C PHE A 25 2.86 3.31 -5.92
N VAL A 26 4.05 3.74 -5.49
CA VAL A 26 4.68 4.95 -5.99
C VAL A 26 4.99 4.86 -7.49
N ILE A 27 5.53 3.73 -7.96
CA ILE A 27 5.85 3.54 -9.38
C ILE A 27 4.60 3.59 -10.24
N PHE A 28 3.57 2.82 -9.90
CA PHE A 28 2.33 2.79 -10.69
C PHE A 28 1.46 4.01 -10.48
N GLY A 29 1.46 4.59 -9.28
CA GLY A 29 0.78 5.85 -8.99
C GLY A 29 1.37 7.02 -9.78
N TRP A 30 2.69 7.08 -9.95
CA TRP A 30 3.32 8.09 -10.80
C TRP A 30 2.85 7.99 -12.25
N GLY A 31 2.75 6.78 -12.80
CA GLY A 31 2.18 6.56 -14.13
C GLY A 31 0.74 7.06 -14.26
N LYS A 32 -0.07 6.84 -13.22
CA LYS A 32 -1.46 7.35 -13.18
C LYS A 32 -1.52 8.88 -13.10
N LEU A 33 -0.65 9.49 -12.29
CA LEU A 33 -0.58 10.93 -12.14
C LEU A 33 -0.19 11.61 -13.45
N THR A 34 0.79 11.06 -14.17
CA THR A 34 1.29 11.63 -15.43
C THR A 34 0.40 11.34 -16.64
N ASN A 35 -0.53 10.37 -16.52
CA ASN A 35 -1.50 10.02 -17.55
C ASN A 35 -2.91 9.89 -16.96
N TYR A 36 -3.45 10.99 -16.46
CA TYR A 36 -4.76 11.00 -15.82
C TYR A 36 -5.89 10.53 -16.75
N THR A 37 -5.92 11.02 -17.98
CA THR A 37 -6.95 10.65 -18.97
C THR A 37 -6.94 9.15 -19.27
N GLY A 38 -5.76 8.55 -19.46
CA GLY A 38 -5.60 7.11 -19.64
C GLY A 38 -6.04 6.33 -18.40
N THR A 39 -5.75 6.88 -17.21
CA THR A 39 -6.19 6.28 -15.94
C THR A 39 -7.71 6.27 -15.80
N VAL A 40 -8.39 7.37 -16.14
CA VAL A 40 -9.86 7.43 -16.15
C VAL A 40 -10.44 6.39 -17.14
N GLY A 41 -9.86 6.28 -18.34
CA GLY A 41 -10.24 5.26 -19.31
C GLY A 41 -10.10 3.84 -18.78
N TYR A 42 -8.99 3.54 -18.11
CA TYR A 42 -8.79 2.24 -17.46
C TYR A 42 -9.81 1.99 -16.33
N MET A 43 -10.09 2.99 -15.50
CA MET A 43 -11.10 2.86 -14.44
C MET A 43 -12.49 2.55 -14.99
N ALA A 44 -12.86 3.19 -16.12
CA ALA A 44 -14.12 2.89 -16.80
C ALA A 44 -14.14 1.45 -17.35
N GLN A 45 -13.03 1.01 -17.93
CA GLN A 45 -12.90 -0.32 -18.52
C GLN A 45 -13.01 -1.46 -17.48
N VAL A 46 -12.47 -1.27 -16.27
CA VAL A 46 -12.57 -2.25 -15.17
C VAL A 46 -13.88 -2.14 -14.40
N GLY A 47 -14.78 -1.25 -14.79
CA GLY A 47 -16.08 -1.08 -14.15
C GLY A 47 -16.02 -0.36 -12.79
N ALA A 48 -14.99 0.45 -12.54
CA ALA A 48 -14.92 1.23 -11.32
C ALA A 48 -16.05 2.28 -11.28
N PRO A 49 -16.71 2.47 -10.13
CA PRO A 49 -17.74 3.49 -10.00
C PRO A 49 -17.11 4.88 -10.13
N MET A 50 -17.79 5.79 -10.81
CA MET A 50 -17.32 7.18 -11.05
C MET A 50 -15.83 7.21 -11.48
N PRO A 51 -15.49 6.81 -12.72
CA PRO A 51 -14.10 6.57 -13.15
C PRO A 51 -13.14 7.72 -12.88
N SER A 52 -13.57 8.96 -13.04
CA SER A 52 -12.74 10.15 -12.75
C SER A 52 -12.41 10.28 -11.26
N VAL A 53 -13.37 10.00 -10.39
CA VAL A 53 -13.17 10.00 -8.93
C VAL A 53 -12.28 8.82 -8.53
N ALA A 54 -12.54 7.64 -9.09
CA ALA A 54 -11.71 6.46 -8.86
C ALA A 54 -10.24 6.69 -9.26
N ALA A 55 -10.00 7.37 -10.38
CA ALA A 55 -8.65 7.76 -10.80
C ALA A 55 -7.97 8.72 -9.80
N LEU A 56 -8.70 9.73 -9.30
CA LEU A 56 -8.16 10.63 -8.26
C LEU A 56 -7.87 9.91 -6.96
N VAL A 57 -8.75 9.02 -6.51
CA VAL A 57 -8.53 8.20 -5.30
C VAL A 57 -7.29 7.34 -5.47
N ALA A 58 -7.11 6.71 -6.64
CA ALA A 58 -5.93 5.91 -6.93
C ALA A 58 -4.64 6.74 -6.88
N ILE A 59 -4.62 7.93 -7.47
CA ILE A 59 -3.46 8.83 -7.44
C ILE A 59 -3.15 9.26 -6.01
N LEU A 60 -4.16 9.68 -5.25
CA LEU A 60 -3.99 10.10 -3.86
C LEU A 60 -3.45 8.97 -2.98
N ALA A 61 -3.95 7.75 -3.14
CA ALA A 61 -3.49 6.59 -2.40
C ALA A 61 -2.09 6.15 -2.83
N GLU A 62 -1.87 6.00 -4.14
CA GLU A 62 -0.65 5.38 -4.67
C GLU A 62 0.53 6.36 -4.72
N VAL A 63 0.33 7.66 -4.79
CA VAL A 63 1.40 8.64 -4.74
C VAL A 63 1.51 9.26 -3.36
N PHE A 64 0.50 10.01 -2.92
CA PHE A 64 0.62 10.83 -1.71
C PHE A 64 0.59 10.01 -0.42
N ALA A 65 -0.37 9.09 -0.26
CA ALA A 65 -0.42 8.24 0.92
C ALA A 65 0.77 7.27 0.97
N ALA A 66 1.18 6.70 -0.16
CA ALA A 66 2.33 5.82 -0.25
C ALA A 66 3.65 6.54 0.09
N LEU A 67 3.88 7.76 -0.43
CA LEU A 67 5.04 8.56 -0.07
C LEU A 67 5.03 8.97 1.40
N ALA A 68 3.88 9.31 1.96
CA ALA A 68 3.74 9.61 3.39
C ALA A 68 4.13 8.40 4.24
N VAL A 69 3.70 7.20 3.88
CA VAL A 69 4.13 5.96 4.55
C VAL A 69 5.64 5.73 4.36
N ALA A 70 6.20 5.99 3.18
CA ALA A 70 7.64 5.84 2.94
C ALA A 70 8.48 6.69 3.90
N ILE A 71 8.12 7.96 4.11
CA ILE A 71 8.79 8.84 5.07
C ILE A 71 8.35 8.63 6.52
N GLY A 72 7.35 7.79 6.75
CA GLY A 72 6.82 7.48 8.08
C GLY A 72 5.97 8.57 8.69
N LEU A 73 5.14 9.23 7.88
CA LEU A 73 4.18 10.23 8.31
C LEU A 73 2.78 9.63 8.38
N TRP A 74 2.12 9.77 9.53
CA TRP A 74 0.81 9.17 9.81
C TRP A 74 0.73 7.68 9.43
N THR A 75 1.77 6.96 9.76
CA THR A 75 2.00 5.60 9.27
C THR A 75 0.87 4.65 9.62
N ARG A 76 0.40 4.64 10.86
CA ARG A 76 -0.66 3.70 11.28
C ARG A 76 -1.99 3.95 10.57
N PRO A 77 -2.57 5.16 10.57
CA PRO A 77 -3.83 5.38 9.87
C PRO A 77 -3.70 5.20 8.36
N LEU A 78 -2.59 5.62 7.75
CA LEU A 78 -2.38 5.44 6.32
C LEU A 78 -2.15 3.97 5.93
N ALA A 79 -1.54 3.16 6.79
CA ALA A 79 -1.45 1.71 6.58
C ALA A 79 -2.83 1.06 6.48
N LEU A 80 -3.78 1.45 7.33
CA LEU A 80 -5.18 0.97 7.24
C LEU A 80 -5.87 1.49 5.98
N VAL A 81 -5.70 2.75 5.64
CA VAL A 81 -6.26 3.34 4.41
C VAL A 81 -5.75 2.59 3.18
N LEU A 82 -4.44 2.33 3.11
CA LEU A 82 -3.84 1.60 1.99
C LEU A 82 -4.23 0.12 1.98
N ALA A 83 -4.47 -0.51 3.14
CA ALA A 83 -5.00 -1.87 3.20
C ALA A 83 -6.42 -1.94 2.60
N VAL A 84 -7.31 -1.02 2.98
CA VAL A 84 -8.68 -0.93 2.44
C VAL A 84 -8.66 -0.60 0.94
N TYR A 85 -7.83 0.35 0.53
CA TYR A 85 -7.63 0.69 -0.88
C TYR A 85 -7.17 -0.52 -1.69
N THR A 86 -6.18 -1.27 -1.18
CA THR A 86 -5.63 -2.45 -1.85
C THR A 86 -6.68 -3.56 -1.98
N LEU A 87 -7.55 -3.73 -0.98
CA LEU A 87 -8.68 -4.65 -1.07
C LEU A 87 -9.65 -4.22 -2.19
N GLY A 88 -9.99 -2.93 -2.25
CA GLY A 88 -10.83 -2.39 -3.32
C GLY A 88 -10.25 -2.64 -4.72
N THR A 89 -8.95 -2.40 -4.90
CA THR A 89 -8.28 -2.66 -6.18
C THR A 89 -8.21 -4.15 -6.51
N ALA A 90 -8.09 -5.03 -5.53
CA ALA A 90 -8.16 -6.48 -5.75
C ALA A 90 -9.53 -6.90 -6.29
N LEU A 91 -10.60 -6.42 -5.67
CA LEU A 91 -11.96 -6.80 -6.03
C LEU A 91 -12.42 -6.19 -7.37
N ILE A 92 -12.08 -4.94 -7.64
CA ILE A 92 -12.52 -4.21 -8.83
C ILE A 92 -11.58 -4.47 -10.01
N GLY A 93 -10.27 -4.38 -9.78
CA GLY A 93 -9.27 -4.49 -10.84
C GLY A 93 -8.91 -5.91 -11.25
N HIS A 94 -9.11 -6.88 -10.36
CA HIS A 94 -8.68 -8.27 -10.58
C HIS A 94 -9.77 -9.31 -10.24
N PRO A 95 -10.99 -9.18 -10.81
CA PRO A 95 -12.09 -10.12 -10.55
C PRO A 95 -11.87 -11.41 -11.36
N PHE A 96 -10.83 -12.17 -11.07
CA PHE A 96 -10.40 -13.34 -11.84
C PHE A 96 -11.46 -14.45 -11.94
N TRP A 97 -12.41 -14.50 -11.00
CA TRP A 97 -13.54 -15.43 -11.03
C TRP A 97 -14.52 -15.19 -12.18
N THR A 98 -14.45 -14.02 -12.82
CA THR A 98 -15.24 -13.67 -14.01
C THR A 98 -14.49 -13.92 -15.32
N MET A 99 -13.24 -14.40 -15.26
CA MET A 99 -12.32 -14.51 -16.40
C MET A 99 -11.98 -15.98 -16.69
N GLU A 100 -11.44 -16.22 -17.89
CA GLU A 100 -11.01 -17.54 -18.36
C GLU A 100 -9.59 -17.50 -18.92
N GLY A 101 -8.99 -18.69 -19.07
CA GLY A 101 -7.67 -18.87 -19.70
C GLY A 101 -6.53 -18.11 -19.00
N GLY A 102 -5.60 -17.60 -19.81
CA GLY A 102 -4.41 -16.89 -19.32
C GLY A 102 -4.73 -15.58 -18.59
N THR A 103 -5.80 -14.89 -19.01
CA THR A 103 -6.29 -13.67 -18.35
C THR A 103 -6.73 -13.96 -16.92
N ARG A 104 -7.45 -15.06 -16.69
CA ARG A 104 -7.83 -15.52 -15.35
C ARG A 104 -6.60 -15.76 -14.48
N TYR A 105 -5.62 -16.47 -15.00
CA TYR A 105 -4.40 -16.81 -14.25
C TYR A 105 -3.63 -15.55 -13.80
N GLY A 106 -3.38 -14.62 -14.72
CA GLY A 106 -2.68 -13.37 -14.42
C GLY A 106 -3.43 -12.50 -13.40
N ASN A 107 -4.76 -12.41 -13.51
CA ASN A 107 -5.56 -11.64 -12.55
C ASN A 107 -5.67 -12.33 -11.18
N ALA A 108 -5.67 -13.67 -11.13
CA ALA A 108 -5.60 -14.40 -9.88
C ALA A 108 -4.30 -14.11 -9.13
N ILE A 109 -3.16 -14.10 -9.83
CA ILE A 109 -1.86 -13.73 -9.24
C ILE A 109 -1.93 -12.31 -8.67
N ASN A 110 -2.45 -11.35 -9.42
CA ASN A 110 -2.55 -9.96 -8.98
C ASN A 110 -3.51 -9.82 -7.79
N PHE A 111 -4.62 -10.53 -7.77
CA PHE A 111 -5.55 -10.56 -6.64
C PHE A 111 -4.85 -11.04 -5.37
N TYR A 112 -4.23 -12.21 -5.41
CA TYR A 112 -3.56 -12.77 -4.23
C TYR A 112 -2.31 -11.99 -3.83
N LYS A 113 -1.60 -11.37 -4.76
CA LYS A 113 -0.55 -10.40 -4.46
C LYS A 113 -1.09 -9.24 -3.62
N ASN A 114 -2.23 -8.68 -3.99
CA ASN A 114 -2.87 -7.62 -3.22
C ASN A 114 -3.28 -8.09 -1.82
N ILE A 115 -3.81 -9.30 -1.68
CA ILE A 115 -4.10 -9.90 -0.37
C ILE A 115 -2.83 -9.99 0.50
N SER A 116 -1.72 -10.40 -0.08
CA SER A 116 -0.42 -10.45 0.63
C SER A 116 0.07 -9.06 1.06
N ILE A 117 -0.10 -8.05 0.21
CA ILE A 117 0.24 -6.66 0.51
C ILE A 117 -0.60 -6.13 1.69
N ILE A 118 -1.88 -6.46 1.73
CA ILE A 118 -2.76 -6.11 2.87
C ILE A 118 -2.18 -6.65 4.18
N GLY A 119 -1.70 -7.89 4.20
CA GLY A 119 -1.01 -8.47 5.36
C GLY A 119 0.18 -7.63 5.81
N GLY A 120 0.98 -7.12 4.87
CA GLY A 120 2.08 -6.19 5.14
C GLY A 120 1.61 -4.87 5.76
N PHE A 121 0.54 -4.26 5.26
CA PHE A 121 -0.03 -3.04 5.85
C PHE A 121 -0.62 -3.26 7.25
N LEU A 122 -1.26 -4.39 7.50
CA LEU A 122 -1.75 -4.73 8.84
C LEU A 122 -0.59 -4.89 9.83
N LEU A 123 0.49 -5.52 9.41
CA LEU A 123 1.70 -5.63 10.23
C LEU A 123 2.31 -4.26 10.50
N LEU A 124 2.39 -3.39 9.48
CA LEU A 124 2.87 -2.01 9.63
C LEU A 124 1.98 -1.18 10.58
N TYR A 125 0.67 -1.38 10.54
CA TYR A 125 -0.26 -0.77 11.50
C TYR A 125 0.09 -1.15 12.94
N VAL A 126 0.39 -2.41 13.19
CA VAL A 126 0.75 -2.92 14.53
C VAL A 126 2.12 -2.40 14.97
N THR A 127 3.15 -2.49 14.12
CA THR A 127 4.52 -2.08 14.45
C THR A 127 4.67 -0.56 14.54
N GLY A 128 3.91 0.18 13.74
CA GLY A 128 4.12 1.62 13.55
C GLY A 128 5.33 1.93 12.69
N ALA A 129 5.70 3.21 12.66
CA ALA A 129 6.70 3.76 11.74
C ALA A 129 8.16 3.46 12.11
N GLY A 130 8.45 3.09 13.36
CA GLY A 130 9.82 2.98 13.88
C GLY A 130 10.50 4.34 14.12
N LYS A 131 11.73 4.30 14.63
CA LYS A 131 12.45 5.55 15.00
C LYS A 131 12.88 6.38 13.78
N TYR A 132 13.11 5.76 12.63
CA TYR A 132 13.51 6.44 11.40
C TYR A 132 12.29 6.94 10.61
N SER A 133 11.51 7.84 11.21
CA SER A 133 10.24 8.31 10.66
C SER A 133 9.92 9.73 11.07
N MET A 134 9.03 10.39 10.30
CA MET A 134 8.48 11.69 10.67
C MET A 134 7.60 11.58 11.92
N ASP A 135 6.86 10.47 12.08
CA ASP A 135 6.06 10.22 13.29
C ASP A 135 6.92 10.23 14.56
N ALA A 136 8.11 9.63 14.50
CA ALA A 136 9.07 9.66 15.60
C ALA A 136 9.61 11.07 15.85
N ARG A 137 9.90 11.82 14.77
CA ARG A 137 10.39 13.20 14.88
C ARG A 137 9.37 14.15 15.53
N PHE A 138 8.09 13.91 15.30
CA PHE A 138 7.00 14.67 15.90
C PHE A 138 6.56 14.15 17.29
N GLY A 139 7.20 13.08 17.78
CA GLY A 139 6.86 12.47 19.07
C GLY A 139 5.57 11.65 19.06
N TRP A 140 5.11 11.21 17.90
CA TRP A 140 3.88 10.40 17.73
C TRP A 140 4.14 8.88 17.80
N VAL A 141 5.39 8.47 17.94
CA VAL A 141 5.77 7.09 18.18
C VAL A 141 5.93 6.92 19.68
N GLU A 142 5.19 5.99 20.27
CA GLU A 142 5.38 5.64 21.67
C GLU A 142 6.80 5.09 21.87
N PRO A 143 7.50 5.51 22.96
CA PRO A 143 8.77 4.91 23.34
C PRO A 143 8.56 3.41 23.47
N SER A 144 9.39 2.60 22.81
CA SER A 144 9.39 1.16 23.02
C SER A 144 9.53 0.90 24.53
N LEU A 145 8.52 0.31 25.13
CA LEU A 145 8.64 -0.22 26.48
C LEU A 145 9.73 -1.28 26.44
N HIS A 146 10.86 -0.98 27.05
CA HIS A 146 12.00 -1.88 27.24
C HIS A 146 11.68 -2.91 28.32
#